data_b21bc0d3b1a1b44095e8e384d0cda739
#
_entry.id   b21bc0d3b1a1b44095e8e384d0cda739
#
_cell.length_a   1.000
_cell.length_b   1.000
_cell.length_c   1.000
_cell.angle_alpha   90.00
_cell.angle_beta   90.00
_cell.angle_gamma   90.00
#
_symmetry.space_group_name_H-M   'P 1'
#
loop_
_entity.id
_entity.type
_entity.pdbx_description
1 polymer ?
#
loop_
_entity_poly.entity_id
_entity_poly.type
_entity_poly.pdbx_seq_one_letter_code
_entity_poly.pdbx_strand_id
1 'polypeptide(L)'
;WAGVPDAEYSSNPMNEGWQHSLTVPRELRYHNGKIYQLPIRELGQLRKKEILPEKESYVLDNGCGELIFDGIAGSSSAAICVQIGTGCSLFYEKGLVTLQFTDDSGAGRGKRVARCEAVHKIQILMDVSILEIYINDGEIVMTSRIFFPGKDATVRFLGQAEMIQAWQL
;
A
#
# COMPACT_ATOMS: atom_id res chain seq x y z
N TRP A 1 -8.50 -7.74 -8.72
CA TRP A 1 -9.46 -6.81 -9.32
C TRP A 1 -9.61 -5.58 -8.41
N ALA A 2 -9.21 -4.44 -8.88
CA ALA A 2 -9.34 -3.18 -8.17
C ALA A 2 -10.33 -2.26 -8.91
N GLY A 3 -11.50 -2.13 -8.38
CA GLY A 3 -12.57 -1.31 -8.88
C GLY A 3 -13.82 -1.56 -8.06
N VAL A 4 -14.76 -0.66 -8.12
CA VAL A 4 -16.03 -0.79 -7.41
C VAL A 4 -17.13 -0.60 -8.44
N PRO A 5 -18.09 -1.53 -8.55
CA PRO A 5 -19.18 -1.42 -9.52
C PRO A 5 -20.21 -0.32 -9.16
N ASP A 6 -20.06 0.29 -8.01
CA ASP A 6 -20.89 1.42 -7.59
C ASP A 6 -20.57 2.66 -8.43
N ALA A 7 -21.59 3.31 -8.95
CA ALA A 7 -21.45 4.49 -9.79
C ALA A 7 -20.74 5.65 -9.07
N GLU A 8 -20.90 5.77 -7.76
CA GLU A 8 -20.26 6.79 -6.95
C GLU A 8 -18.72 6.62 -6.89
N TYR A 9 -18.26 5.36 -6.87
CA TYR A 9 -16.83 5.04 -6.76
C TYR A 9 -16.21 4.54 -8.07
N SER A 10 -16.98 4.45 -9.14
CA SER A 10 -16.52 3.88 -10.41
C SER A 10 -15.84 4.89 -11.31
N SER A 11 -16.04 6.19 -11.07
CA SER A 11 -15.42 7.23 -11.89
C SER A 11 -13.92 7.25 -11.70
N ASN A 12 -13.19 7.20 -12.83
CA ASN A 12 -11.78 7.51 -12.87
C ASN A 12 -11.63 9.03 -13.00
N PRO A 13 -11.09 9.74 -11.99
CA PRO A 13 -10.95 11.21 -12.05
C PRO A 13 -9.97 11.67 -13.13
N MET A 14 -9.15 10.76 -13.67
CA MET A 14 -8.24 11.03 -14.79
C MET A 14 -8.95 11.10 -16.13
N ASN A 15 -10.22 10.70 -16.20
CA ASN A 15 -11.05 10.72 -17.41
C ASN A 15 -10.43 10.01 -18.63
N GLU A 16 -9.75 8.88 -18.39
CA GLU A 16 -9.02 8.12 -19.41
C GLU A 16 -9.88 7.07 -20.13
N GLY A 17 -11.19 7.06 -19.92
CA GLY A 17 -12.12 6.15 -20.59
C GLY A 17 -12.12 4.70 -20.07
N TRP A 18 -11.41 4.41 -18.97
CA TRP A 18 -11.42 3.11 -18.30
C TRP A 18 -11.54 3.26 -16.78
N GLN A 19 -11.98 2.22 -16.08
CA GLN A 19 -12.29 2.33 -14.64
C GLN A 19 -11.62 1.25 -13.80
N HIS A 20 -11.58 0.02 -14.28
CA HIS A 20 -11.12 -1.11 -13.49
C HIS A 20 -9.66 -1.43 -13.77
N SER A 21 -9.00 -2.07 -12.81
CA SER A 21 -7.64 -2.58 -12.95
C SER A 21 -7.54 -3.96 -12.31
N LEU A 22 -6.58 -4.75 -12.76
CA LEU A 22 -6.23 -5.99 -12.10
C LEU A 22 -5.21 -5.70 -11.01
N THR A 23 -5.29 -6.43 -9.92
CA THR A 23 -4.23 -6.51 -8.91
C THR A 23 -3.06 -7.30 -9.47
N VAL A 24 -1.89 -7.21 -8.86
CA VAL A 24 -0.81 -8.15 -9.17
C VAL A 24 -1.25 -9.60 -8.89
N PRO A 25 -0.72 -10.58 -9.63
CA PRO A 25 -0.95 -11.98 -9.32
C PRO A 25 -0.46 -12.31 -7.91
N ARG A 26 -1.22 -13.14 -7.18
CA ARG A 26 -0.93 -13.49 -5.79
C ARG A 26 -0.76 -14.98 -5.61
N GLU A 27 0.26 -15.37 -4.86
CA GLU A 27 0.40 -16.72 -4.32
C GLU A 27 -0.47 -16.84 -3.06
N LEU A 28 -1.28 -17.89 -3.00
CA LEU A 28 -2.08 -18.19 -1.82
C LEU A 28 -1.39 -19.28 -1.01
N ARG A 29 -1.18 -19.03 0.28
CA ARG A 29 -0.62 -19.97 1.24
C ARG A 29 -1.59 -20.19 2.38
N TYR A 30 -1.85 -21.45 2.71
CA TYR A 30 -2.63 -21.80 3.88
C TYR A 30 -1.70 -22.19 5.03
N HIS A 31 -1.84 -21.51 6.16
CA HIS A 31 -1.07 -21.78 7.36
C HIS A 31 -1.90 -21.45 8.62
N ASN A 32 -1.91 -22.35 9.60
CA ASN A 32 -2.59 -22.14 10.90
C ASN A 32 -4.05 -21.66 10.80
N GLY A 33 -4.83 -22.24 9.89
CA GLY A 33 -6.24 -21.88 9.74
C GLY A 33 -6.51 -20.58 8.97
N LYS A 34 -5.45 -19.91 8.46
CA LYS A 34 -5.54 -18.65 7.71
C LYS A 34 -5.02 -18.81 6.28
N ILE A 35 -5.55 -18.00 5.38
CA ILE A 35 -5.01 -17.86 4.02
C ILE A 35 -4.19 -16.58 3.96
N TYR A 36 -2.93 -16.71 3.59
CA TYR A 36 -2.02 -15.62 3.31
C TYR A 36 -2.01 -15.35 1.82
N GLN A 37 -1.93 -14.09 1.43
CA GLN A 37 -1.88 -13.67 0.03
C GLN A 37 -0.62 -12.84 -0.19
N LEU A 38 0.32 -13.35 -0.95
CA LEU A 38 1.59 -12.69 -1.26
C LEU A 38 1.64 -12.33 -2.75
N PRO A 39 2.28 -11.22 -3.13
CA PRO A 39 2.64 -11.03 -4.52
C PRO A 39 3.50 -12.20 -4.98
N ILE A 40 3.34 -12.64 -6.23
CA ILE A 40 4.22 -13.68 -6.79
C ILE A 40 5.66 -13.18 -6.77
N ARG A 41 6.60 -14.10 -6.49
CA ARG A 41 8.04 -13.77 -6.35
C ARG A 41 8.66 -13.19 -7.61
N GLU A 42 8.11 -13.52 -8.76
CA GLU A 42 8.55 -13.06 -10.08
C GLU A 42 8.44 -11.52 -10.22
N LEU A 43 7.57 -10.86 -9.46
CA LEU A 43 7.50 -9.40 -9.43
C LEU A 43 8.82 -8.74 -9.00
N GLY A 44 9.64 -9.43 -8.23
CA GLY A 44 10.98 -8.96 -7.90
C GLY A 44 11.89 -8.72 -9.13
N GLN A 45 11.59 -9.33 -10.27
CA GLN A 45 12.32 -9.09 -11.53
C GLN A 45 11.98 -7.72 -12.15
N LEU A 46 10.89 -7.08 -11.73
CA LEU A 46 10.51 -5.75 -12.18
C LEU A 46 11.26 -4.64 -11.45
N ARG A 47 11.96 -4.95 -10.36
CA ARG A 47 12.77 -3.98 -9.61
C ARG A 47 13.92 -3.48 -10.47
N LYS A 48 13.89 -2.19 -10.82
CA LYS A 48 14.87 -1.55 -11.71
C LYS A 48 15.96 -0.84 -10.93
N LYS A 49 15.57 0.10 -10.10
CA LYS A 49 16.48 0.98 -9.37
C LYS A 49 16.05 1.04 -7.90
N GLU A 50 17.00 0.87 -7.01
CA GLU A 50 16.77 1.13 -5.60
C GLU A 50 16.53 2.62 -5.36
N ILE A 51 15.53 2.94 -4.55
CA ILE A 51 15.18 4.29 -4.16
C ILE A 51 15.76 4.54 -2.78
N LEU A 52 16.61 5.55 -2.68
CA LEU A 52 17.08 6.05 -1.40
C LEU A 52 16.14 7.16 -0.89
N PRO A 53 15.94 7.27 0.42
CA PRO A 53 15.05 8.28 0.96
C PRO A 53 15.63 9.69 0.80
N GLU A 54 14.78 10.62 0.39
CA GLU A 54 15.07 12.06 0.43
C GLU A 54 14.25 12.68 1.57
N LYS A 55 14.92 13.24 2.58
CA LYS A 55 14.27 13.85 3.76
C LYS A 55 13.18 12.93 4.37
N GLU A 56 13.52 11.66 4.58
CA GLU A 56 12.62 10.61 5.12
C GLU A 56 11.45 10.22 4.22
N SER A 57 11.47 10.62 2.96
CA SER A 57 10.45 10.28 1.97
C SER A 57 11.05 9.51 0.81
N TYR A 58 10.29 8.57 0.27
CA TYR A 58 10.62 7.80 -0.94
C TYR A 58 9.78 8.33 -2.08
N VAL A 59 10.39 8.68 -3.19
CA VAL A 59 9.70 9.18 -4.38
C VAL A 59 9.59 8.06 -5.39
N LEU A 60 8.37 7.74 -5.77
CA LEU A 60 8.04 6.75 -6.79
C LEU A 60 7.73 7.49 -8.09
N ASP A 61 8.61 7.34 -9.08
CA ASP A 61 8.44 7.95 -10.39
C ASP A 61 7.16 7.40 -11.05
N ASN A 62 6.32 8.27 -11.57
CA ASN A 62 5.02 7.93 -12.16
C ASN A 62 4.09 7.13 -11.23
N GLY A 63 4.29 7.20 -9.93
CA GLY A 63 3.51 6.43 -8.96
C GLY A 63 3.72 4.92 -9.05
N CYS A 64 4.84 4.44 -9.61
CA CYS A 64 5.15 3.02 -9.75
C CYS A 64 6.33 2.63 -8.88
N GLY A 65 6.12 1.69 -7.98
CA GLY A 65 7.21 1.24 -7.12
C GLY A 65 6.80 0.24 -6.07
N GLU A 66 7.80 -0.28 -5.39
CA GLU A 66 7.66 -1.20 -4.28
C GLU A 66 8.43 -0.69 -3.07
N LEU A 67 7.82 -0.79 -1.89
CA LEU A 67 8.48 -0.51 -0.61
C LEU A 67 8.24 -1.67 0.35
N ILE A 68 9.27 -2.02 1.11
CA ILE A 68 9.21 -3.03 2.17
C ILE A 68 9.76 -2.40 3.45
N PHE A 69 8.96 -2.42 4.49
CA PHE A 69 9.33 -2.08 5.86
C PHE A 69 9.29 -3.37 6.66
N ASP A 70 10.43 -3.86 7.14
CA ASP A 70 10.56 -5.15 7.84
C ASP A 70 11.20 -4.96 9.21
N GLY A 71 10.93 -5.87 10.14
CA GLY A 71 11.38 -5.74 11.52
C GLY A 71 10.74 -4.54 12.22
N ILE A 72 9.48 -4.26 11.91
CA ILE A 72 8.76 -3.17 12.56
C ILE A 72 8.56 -3.54 14.03
N ALA A 73 9.05 -2.68 14.92
CA ALA A 73 8.87 -2.84 16.36
C ALA A 73 7.40 -2.55 16.75
N GLY A 74 6.52 -3.46 16.40
CA GLY A 74 5.09 -3.39 16.70
C GLY A 74 4.77 -3.86 18.11
N SER A 75 5.09 -3.06 19.13
CA SER A 75 4.34 -3.22 20.37
C SER A 75 2.96 -2.58 20.19
N SER A 76 1.93 -3.14 20.83
CA SER A 76 0.56 -2.59 20.78
C SER A 76 0.43 -1.12 21.22
N SER A 77 1.51 -0.50 21.65
CA SER A 77 1.62 0.89 22.11
C SER A 77 2.32 1.84 21.13
N ALA A 78 3.05 1.33 20.13
CA ALA A 78 3.73 2.19 19.17
C ALA A 78 2.82 2.44 17.96
N ALA A 79 2.43 3.68 17.75
CA ALA A 79 1.73 4.08 16.55
C ALA A 79 2.68 4.01 15.34
N ILE A 80 2.29 3.31 14.29
CA ILE A 80 2.99 3.24 13.02
C ILE A 80 2.13 3.97 11.99
N CYS A 81 2.75 4.83 11.19
CA CYS A 81 2.05 5.51 10.11
C CYS A 81 2.89 5.48 8.83
N VAL A 82 2.28 5.09 7.73
CA VAL A 82 2.80 5.28 6.38
C VAL A 82 1.93 6.30 5.67
N GLN A 83 2.49 7.44 5.34
CA GLN A 83 1.84 8.47 4.53
C GLN A 83 2.13 8.21 3.06
N ILE A 84 1.12 8.25 2.21
CA ILE A 84 1.20 8.03 0.77
C ILE A 84 0.58 9.24 0.08
N GLY A 85 1.42 10.07 -0.52
CA GLY A 85 1.00 11.39 -0.99
C GLY A 85 0.53 12.28 0.15
N THR A 86 -0.43 13.15 -0.12
CA THR A 86 -0.96 14.14 0.84
C THR A 86 -2.15 13.65 1.64
N GLY A 87 -2.98 12.80 1.04
CA GLY A 87 -4.28 12.45 1.62
C GLY A 87 -4.52 10.98 1.89
N CYS A 88 -3.53 10.09 1.65
CA CYS A 88 -3.64 8.68 1.96
C CYS A 88 -2.71 8.31 3.12
N SER A 89 -3.22 7.58 4.09
CA SER A 89 -2.43 7.09 5.23
C SER A 89 -2.82 5.68 5.61
N LEU A 90 -1.81 4.85 5.85
CA LEU A 90 -1.95 3.58 6.54
C LEU A 90 -1.41 3.76 7.95
N PHE A 91 -2.20 3.47 8.96
CA PHE A 91 -1.72 3.50 10.33
C PHE A 91 -2.18 2.29 11.14
N TYR A 92 -1.34 1.94 12.09
CA TYR A 92 -1.62 0.88 13.06
C TYR A 92 -1.66 1.47 14.45
N GLU A 93 -2.77 1.22 15.14
CA GLU A 93 -2.96 1.62 16.54
C GLU A 93 -3.90 0.62 17.23
N LYS A 94 -3.54 0.19 18.43
CA LYS A 94 -4.40 -0.62 19.33
C LYS A 94 -5.00 -1.87 18.65
N GLY A 95 -4.20 -2.59 17.87
CA GLY A 95 -4.66 -3.81 17.21
C GLY A 95 -5.50 -3.59 15.95
N LEU A 96 -5.50 -2.38 15.41
CA LEU A 96 -6.22 -2.03 14.20
C LEU A 96 -5.28 -1.43 13.16
N VAL A 97 -5.30 -1.99 11.96
CA VAL A 97 -4.71 -1.37 10.78
C VAL A 97 -5.80 -0.61 10.04
N THR A 98 -5.54 0.64 9.76
CA THR A 98 -6.48 1.53 9.07
C THR A 98 -5.83 2.14 7.85
N LEU A 99 -6.44 1.94 6.67
CA LEU A 99 -6.16 2.70 5.46
C LEU A 99 -7.22 3.80 5.34
N GLN A 100 -6.78 5.05 5.26
CA GLN A 100 -7.67 6.21 5.22
C GLN A 100 -7.27 7.17 4.11
N PHE A 101 -8.29 7.70 3.45
CA PHE A 101 -8.19 8.81 2.50
C PHE A 101 -8.88 10.05 3.08
N THR A 102 -8.22 11.19 3.00
CA THR A 102 -8.70 12.48 3.54
C THR A 102 -8.85 13.55 2.46
N ASP A 103 -8.47 13.22 1.22
CA ASP A 103 -8.59 14.10 0.06
C ASP A 103 -9.14 13.32 -1.15
N ASP A 104 -9.15 13.97 -2.32
CA ASP A 104 -9.66 13.41 -3.55
C ASP A 104 -8.83 12.26 -4.14
N SER A 105 -7.65 11.98 -3.57
CA SER A 105 -6.79 10.87 -4.02
C SER A 105 -7.48 9.51 -3.92
N GLY A 106 -8.43 9.36 -3.02
CA GLY A 106 -9.26 8.18 -2.87
C GLY A 106 -10.44 8.10 -3.84
N ALA A 107 -10.76 9.16 -4.59
CA ALA A 107 -11.93 9.26 -5.46
C ALA A 107 -13.22 8.78 -4.78
N GLY A 108 -13.56 9.39 -3.64
CA GLY A 108 -14.72 9.05 -2.81
C GLY A 108 -14.51 7.90 -1.81
N ARG A 109 -13.38 7.18 -1.88
CA ARG A 109 -13.04 6.14 -0.90
C ARG A 109 -12.56 6.80 0.39
N GLY A 110 -13.17 6.44 1.51
CA GLY A 110 -12.84 7.04 2.81
C GLY A 110 -11.90 6.18 3.65
N LYS A 111 -12.44 5.12 4.27
CA LYS A 111 -11.71 4.39 5.30
C LYS A 111 -11.92 2.87 5.19
N ARG A 112 -10.87 2.09 5.45
CA ARG A 112 -10.90 0.64 5.64
C ARG A 112 -10.14 0.26 6.89
N VAL A 113 -10.65 -0.71 7.61
CA VAL A 113 -10.07 -1.15 8.88
C VAL A 113 -9.99 -2.67 8.90
N ALA A 114 -8.86 -3.20 9.39
CA ALA A 114 -8.67 -4.61 9.68
C ALA A 114 -8.09 -4.79 11.08
N ARG A 115 -8.43 -5.91 11.72
CA ARG A 115 -7.81 -6.30 12.99
C ARG A 115 -6.46 -6.95 12.72
N CYS A 116 -5.45 -6.55 13.47
CA CYS A 116 -4.10 -7.10 13.42
C CYS A 116 -3.52 -7.05 14.83
N GLU A 117 -3.09 -8.16 15.38
CA GLU A 117 -2.55 -8.18 16.74
C GLU A 117 -1.25 -7.41 16.85
N ALA A 118 -0.37 -7.55 15.85
CA ALA A 118 0.88 -6.83 15.75
C ALA A 118 1.25 -6.66 14.27
N VAL A 119 1.93 -5.58 13.93
CA VAL A 119 2.48 -5.35 12.60
C VAL A 119 3.99 -5.49 12.68
N HIS A 120 4.53 -6.45 11.94
CA HIS A 120 5.97 -6.72 11.86
C HIS A 120 6.56 -6.34 10.51
N LYS A 121 5.73 -6.39 9.47
CA LYS A 121 6.14 -6.11 8.11
C LYS A 121 5.01 -5.46 7.31
N ILE A 122 5.39 -4.48 6.51
CA ILE A 122 4.49 -3.84 5.55
C ILE A 122 5.20 -3.87 4.19
N GLN A 123 4.55 -4.43 3.18
CA GLN A 123 4.97 -4.32 1.78
C GLN A 123 3.91 -3.52 1.03
N ILE A 124 4.34 -2.53 0.27
CA ILE A 124 3.49 -1.67 -0.53
C ILE A 124 3.90 -1.83 -1.99
N LEU A 125 2.94 -2.15 -2.84
CA LEU A 125 3.07 -2.10 -4.28
C LEU A 125 2.16 -0.98 -4.81
N MET A 126 2.73 -0.15 -5.65
CA MET A 126 2.01 0.91 -6.34
C MET A 126 2.24 0.80 -7.85
N ASP A 127 1.15 0.91 -8.59
CA ASP A 127 1.17 0.92 -10.06
C ASP A 127 0.19 1.97 -10.57
N VAL A 128 0.71 3.17 -10.84
CA VAL A 128 0.01 4.38 -11.31
C VAL A 128 -1.20 4.73 -10.43
N SER A 129 -2.24 3.89 -10.44
CA SER A 129 -3.51 4.16 -9.76
C SER A 129 -4.00 2.98 -8.91
N ILE A 130 -3.15 2.00 -8.66
CA ILE A 130 -3.42 0.89 -7.75
C ILE A 130 -2.46 0.97 -6.57
N LEU A 131 -3.02 0.79 -5.39
CA LEU A 131 -2.30 0.64 -4.13
C LEU A 131 -2.63 -0.74 -3.58
N GLU A 132 -1.61 -1.57 -3.42
CA GLU A 132 -1.71 -2.86 -2.75
C GLU A 132 -0.78 -2.89 -1.54
N ILE A 133 -1.33 -3.19 -0.40
CA ILE A 133 -0.63 -3.22 0.88
C ILE A 133 -0.74 -4.62 1.45
N TYR A 134 0.39 -5.25 1.72
CA TYR A 134 0.51 -6.56 2.32
C TYR A 134 1.13 -6.42 3.70
N ILE A 135 0.44 -6.90 4.71
CA ILE A 135 0.85 -6.81 6.11
C ILE A 135 1.17 -8.22 6.60
N ASN A 136 2.31 -8.37 7.30
CA ASN A 136 2.77 -9.63 7.88
C ASN A 136 2.79 -10.77 6.85
N ASP A 137 3.49 -10.55 5.73
CA ASP A 137 3.59 -11.51 4.63
C ASP A 137 2.21 -11.94 4.08
N GLY A 138 1.28 -10.98 4.00
CA GLY A 138 -0.02 -11.18 3.40
C GLY A 138 -1.08 -11.78 4.33
N GLU A 139 -0.88 -11.74 5.64
CA GLU A 139 -1.95 -12.05 6.62
C GLU A 139 -3.14 -11.11 6.43
N ILE A 140 -2.85 -9.84 6.13
CA ILE A 140 -3.84 -8.84 5.76
C ILE A 140 -3.41 -8.21 4.45
N VAL A 141 -4.37 -8.08 3.52
CA VAL A 141 -4.15 -7.39 2.26
C VAL A 141 -5.21 -6.32 2.09
N MET A 142 -4.76 -5.10 1.80
CA MET A 142 -5.62 -3.98 1.47
C MET A 142 -5.32 -3.52 0.06
N THR A 143 -6.34 -3.47 -0.80
CA THR A 143 -6.21 -2.99 -2.16
C THR A 143 -7.13 -1.82 -2.37
N SER A 144 -6.65 -0.76 -3.00
CA SER A 144 -7.45 0.41 -3.35
C SER A 144 -6.99 1.03 -4.66
N ARG A 145 -7.90 1.77 -5.28
CA ARG A 145 -7.50 2.77 -6.26
C ARG A 145 -6.99 3.99 -5.49
N ILE A 146 -5.97 4.63 -6.06
CA ILE A 146 -5.41 5.88 -5.57
C ILE A 146 -5.06 6.77 -6.79
N PHE A 147 -5.27 8.06 -6.66
CA PHE A 147 -5.02 9.00 -7.75
C PHE A 147 -4.24 10.20 -7.21
N PHE A 148 -3.13 10.50 -7.83
CA PHE A 148 -2.30 11.64 -7.45
C PHE A 148 -2.49 12.80 -8.42
N PRO A 149 -2.50 14.04 -7.94
CA PRO A 149 -2.59 15.21 -8.82
C PRO A 149 -1.33 15.41 -9.68
N GLY A 150 -0.21 14.82 -9.28
CA GLY A 150 1.05 14.77 -10.04
C GLY A 150 1.32 13.37 -10.57
N LYS A 151 2.42 13.21 -11.31
CA LYS A 151 2.84 11.90 -11.81
C LYS A 151 3.49 11.06 -10.73
N ASP A 152 4.27 11.70 -9.85
CA ASP A 152 5.08 11.00 -8.84
C ASP A 152 4.31 10.87 -7.53
N ALA A 153 4.55 9.77 -6.85
CA ALA A 153 4.00 9.53 -5.54
C ALA A 153 5.10 9.58 -4.47
N THR A 154 4.81 10.20 -3.34
CA THR A 154 5.71 10.21 -2.19
C THR A 154 5.20 9.24 -1.12
N VAL A 155 6.11 8.47 -0.54
CA VAL A 155 5.81 7.59 0.59
C VAL A 155 6.73 7.95 1.75
N ARG A 156 6.15 8.20 2.93
CA ARG A 156 6.89 8.49 4.16
C ARG A 156 6.49 7.50 5.25
N PHE A 157 7.50 6.91 5.88
CA PHE A 157 7.30 6.01 7.01
C PHE A 157 7.58 6.74 8.33
N LEU A 158 6.61 6.76 9.21
CA LEU A 158 6.68 7.31 10.56
C LEU A 158 6.59 6.16 11.54
N GLY A 159 7.73 5.63 11.92
CA GLY A 159 7.88 4.46 12.78
C GLY A 159 9.33 4.02 12.85
N GLN A 160 9.55 2.81 13.39
CA GLN A 160 10.86 2.16 13.41
C GLN A 160 10.77 0.82 12.71
N ALA A 161 11.69 0.57 11.79
CA ALA A 161 11.86 -0.70 11.11
C ALA A 161 13.35 -1.04 11.10
N GLU A 162 13.68 -2.32 11.21
CA GLU A 162 15.07 -2.79 11.13
C GLU A 162 15.61 -2.67 9.69
N MET A 163 14.75 -2.86 8.71
CA MET A 163 15.08 -2.80 7.29
C MET A 163 14.00 -2.04 6.52
N ILE A 164 14.45 -1.12 5.68
CA ILE A 164 13.58 -0.44 4.70
C ILE A 164 14.23 -0.61 3.33
N GLN A 165 13.45 -1.10 2.39
CA GLN A 165 13.86 -1.26 0.99
C GLN A 165 12.82 -0.65 0.08
N ALA A 166 13.25 0.02 -0.98
CA ALA A 166 12.36 0.63 -1.95
C ALA A 166 12.93 0.54 -3.37
N TRP A 167 12.08 0.30 -4.36
CA TRP A 167 12.48 0.17 -5.76
C TRP A 167 11.48 0.83 -6.69
N GLN A 168 11.99 1.41 -7.77
CA GLN A 168 11.21 1.71 -8.98
C GLN A 168 10.88 0.40 -9.71
N LEU A 169 9.66 0.28 -10.24
CA LEU A 169 9.19 -0.86 -11.02
C LEU A 169 9.09 -0.53 -12.51
#